data_390b59f50384cc34ca1ca4b76669a02c
#
_entry.id   390b59f50384cc34ca1ca4b76669a02c
#
_cell.length_a   1.000
_cell.length_b   1.000
_cell.length_c   1.000
_cell.angle_alpha   90.00
_cell.angle_beta   90.00
_cell.angle_gamma   90.00
#
_symmetry.space_group_name_H-M   'P 1'
#
loop_
_entity.id
_entity.type
_entity.pdbx_description
1 polymer ?
#
loop_
_entity_poly.entity_id
_entity_poly.type
_entity_poly.pdbx_seq_one_letter_code
_entity_poly.pdbx_strand_id
1 'polypeptide(L)'
;MLEETEAALLARVRELFGATLRQVEPLTGTWTNEDVHRLFLAPPSVFLAWMGCGEGRTRREVESRWAFFVVAELLNGEPVNRPGIYQIVERLIAGVNGQTFGPTTGMRLTQVRNLCDDNRINAGVVLYGVLVSGITPLPSGVDMDSLDDYERHWQTWKFPDETPEFAAHINVNQEKDHDAEN
;
A
#
# COMPACT_ATOMS: atom_id res chain seq x y z
N MET A 1 -3.19 -0.07 -9.37
CA MET A 1 -2.06 -0.63 -8.62
C MET A 1 -2.38 -0.80 -7.14
N LEU A 2 -2.43 0.26 -6.29
CA LEU A 2 -2.73 0.09 -4.85
C LEU A 2 -4.14 -0.43 -4.61
N GLU A 3 -5.14 0.16 -5.25
CA GLU A 3 -6.55 -0.27 -5.18
C GLU A 3 -6.73 -1.73 -5.58
N GLU A 4 -6.08 -2.16 -6.66
CA GLU A 4 -6.11 -3.56 -7.12
C GLU A 4 -5.49 -4.51 -6.10
N THR A 5 -4.37 -4.13 -5.49
CA THR A 5 -3.72 -4.92 -4.44
C THR A 5 -4.60 -4.99 -3.19
N GLU A 6 -5.19 -3.87 -2.76
CA GLU A 6 -6.11 -3.82 -1.62
C GLU A 6 -7.32 -4.73 -1.85
N ALA A 7 -7.97 -4.59 -3.01
CA ALA A 7 -9.11 -5.41 -3.37
C ALA A 7 -8.77 -6.91 -3.38
N ALA A 8 -7.62 -7.28 -3.94
CA ALA A 8 -7.17 -8.67 -3.98
C ALA A 8 -6.85 -9.23 -2.58
N LEU A 9 -6.21 -8.44 -1.71
CA LEU A 9 -5.95 -8.83 -0.32
C LEU A 9 -7.23 -9.03 0.47
N LEU A 10 -8.21 -8.10 0.35
CA LEU A 10 -9.51 -8.22 1.01
C LEU A 10 -10.30 -9.42 0.49
N ALA A 11 -10.29 -9.65 -0.83
CA ALA A 11 -10.93 -10.82 -1.43
C ALA A 11 -10.33 -12.13 -0.88
N ARG A 12 -9.00 -12.17 -0.73
CA ARG A 12 -8.31 -13.34 -0.15
C ARG A 12 -8.72 -13.59 1.29
N VAL A 13 -8.81 -12.54 2.12
CA VAL A 13 -9.28 -12.69 3.50
C VAL A 13 -10.71 -13.23 3.53
N ARG A 14 -11.61 -12.71 2.69
CA ARG A 14 -12.99 -13.23 2.61
C ARG A 14 -13.03 -14.68 2.15
N GLU A 15 -12.20 -15.08 1.20
CA GLU A 15 -12.07 -16.49 0.77
C GLU A 15 -11.58 -17.40 1.91
N LEU A 16 -10.56 -16.97 2.65
CA LEU A 16 -9.99 -17.76 3.74
C LEU A 16 -10.98 -18.02 4.88
N PHE A 17 -11.80 -17.03 5.21
CA PHE A 17 -12.61 -17.08 6.43
C PHE A 17 -14.13 -17.20 6.16
N GLY A 18 -14.61 -16.85 4.98
CA GLY A 18 -16.03 -16.89 4.65
C GLY A 18 -16.88 -16.13 5.67
N ALA A 19 -17.92 -16.78 6.17
CA ALA A 19 -18.85 -16.23 7.16
C ALA A 19 -18.30 -16.24 8.61
N THR A 20 -17.08 -16.73 8.82
CA THR A 20 -16.48 -16.82 10.16
C THR A 20 -16.13 -15.44 10.73
N LEU A 21 -15.74 -14.50 9.88
CA LEU A 21 -15.49 -13.11 10.26
C LEU A 21 -16.76 -12.27 10.04
N ARG A 22 -17.06 -11.42 11.00
CA ARG A 22 -18.22 -10.51 10.91
C ARG A 22 -17.94 -9.34 9.98
N GLN A 23 -16.69 -8.85 9.96
CA GLN A 23 -16.28 -7.74 9.09
C GLN A 23 -14.92 -8.02 8.47
N VAL A 24 -14.80 -7.68 7.17
CA VAL A 24 -13.55 -7.67 6.40
C VAL A 24 -13.59 -6.41 5.52
N GLU A 25 -12.96 -5.36 6.00
CA GLU A 25 -13.06 -4.02 5.40
C GLU A 25 -11.69 -3.34 5.29
N PRO A 26 -11.53 -2.41 4.33
CA PRO A 26 -10.38 -1.52 4.35
C PRO A 26 -10.50 -0.54 5.51
N LEU A 27 -9.38 -0.22 6.10
CA LEU A 27 -9.26 0.83 7.11
C LEU A 27 -8.71 2.08 6.43
N THR A 28 -9.60 3.02 6.14
CA THR A 28 -9.27 4.28 5.46
C THR A 28 -9.33 5.44 6.44
N GLY A 29 -8.39 6.36 6.33
CA GLY A 29 -8.39 7.62 7.06
C GLY A 29 -7.26 7.78 8.08
N THR A 30 -7.27 8.90 8.78
CA THR A 30 -6.41 9.16 9.91
C THR A 30 -6.92 8.37 11.11
N TRP A 31 -6.03 7.68 11.79
CA TRP A 31 -6.33 6.90 12.99
C TRP A 31 -6.81 7.81 14.11
N THR A 32 -8.10 8.01 14.19
CA THR A 32 -8.73 8.69 15.31
C THR A 32 -9.09 7.69 16.40
N ASN A 33 -9.34 8.17 17.62
CA ASN A 33 -9.84 7.31 18.69
C ASN A 33 -11.17 6.64 18.33
N GLU A 34 -11.99 7.27 17.49
CA GLU A 34 -13.25 6.74 16.99
C GLU A 34 -13.03 5.57 16.02
N ASP A 35 -12.05 5.67 15.12
CA ASP A 35 -11.69 4.57 14.22
C ASP A 35 -11.18 3.35 14.99
N VAL A 36 -10.38 3.58 16.02
CA VAL A 36 -9.90 2.53 16.90
C VAL A 36 -11.08 1.89 17.66
N HIS A 37 -12.03 2.67 18.16
CA HIS A 37 -13.26 2.15 18.76
C HIS A 37 -14.08 1.31 17.80
N ARG A 38 -14.19 1.73 16.55
CA ARG A 38 -14.92 1.01 15.51
C ARG A 38 -14.36 -0.38 15.25
N LEU A 39 -13.04 -0.57 15.38
CA LEU A 39 -12.41 -1.90 15.25
C LEU A 39 -12.94 -2.92 16.28
N PHE A 40 -13.34 -2.46 17.46
CA PHE A 40 -13.78 -3.33 18.56
C PHE A 40 -15.28 -3.63 18.57
N LEU A 41 -16.07 -3.06 17.65
CA LEU A 41 -17.53 -3.19 17.72
C LEU A 41 -18.07 -4.53 17.22
N ALA A 42 -17.35 -5.26 16.38
CA ALA A 42 -17.86 -6.48 15.76
C ALA A 42 -16.80 -7.59 15.62
N PRO A 43 -16.23 -8.10 16.73
CA PRO A 43 -15.34 -9.24 16.66
C PRO A 43 -16.11 -10.54 16.30
N PRO A 44 -15.48 -11.50 15.64
CA PRO A 44 -14.13 -11.44 15.03
C PRO A 44 -14.12 -10.69 13.71
N SER A 45 -13.12 -9.82 13.51
CA SER A 45 -13.02 -8.97 12.33
C SER A 45 -11.56 -8.80 11.86
N VAL A 46 -11.38 -8.52 10.58
CA VAL A 46 -10.09 -8.19 9.99
C VAL A 46 -10.22 -6.90 9.18
N PHE A 47 -9.36 -5.96 9.47
CA PHE A 47 -9.28 -4.69 8.75
C PHE A 47 -7.93 -4.58 8.06
N LEU A 48 -7.91 -4.10 6.83
CA LEU A 48 -6.71 -3.93 6.03
C LEU A 48 -6.38 -2.45 5.90
N ALA A 49 -5.13 -2.08 6.16
CA ALA A 49 -4.62 -0.73 5.94
C ALA A 49 -3.35 -0.75 5.10
N TRP A 50 -3.22 0.21 4.19
CA TRP A 50 -1.97 0.51 3.56
C TRP A 50 -1.09 1.38 4.48
N MET A 51 0.11 0.91 4.73
CA MET A 51 1.06 1.55 5.65
C MET A 51 2.11 2.40 4.93
N GLY A 52 1.88 2.69 3.66
CA GLY A 52 2.82 3.40 2.81
C GLY A 52 3.79 2.49 2.07
N CYS A 53 4.79 3.09 1.45
CA CYS A 53 5.82 2.36 0.71
C CYS A 53 7.22 2.85 1.10
N GLY A 54 8.19 1.99 0.88
CA GLY A 54 9.60 2.28 0.97
C GLY A 54 10.29 2.09 -0.38
N GLU A 55 11.61 2.20 -0.39
CA GLU A 55 12.45 1.98 -1.55
C GLU A 55 12.31 0.51 -2.03
N GLY A 56 12.11 0.33 -3.35
CA GLY A 56 12.08 -0.98 -4.00
C GLY A 56 13.47 -1.46 -4.38
N ARG A 57 13.55 -2.57 -5.10
CA ARG A 57 14.82 -3.14 -5.60
C ARG A 57 15.42 -2.31 -6.72
N THR A 58 14.57 -1.64 -7.47
CA THR A 58 14.93 -0.80 -8.60
C THR A 58 14.19 0.55 -8.50
N ARG A 59 14.62 1.54 -9.29
CA ARG A 59 13.96 2.87 -9.35
C ARG A 59 12.52 2.82 -9.87
N ARG A 60 12.11 1.70 -10.47
CA ARG A 60 10.76 1.51 -11.04
C ARG A 60 9.86 0.66 -10.14
N GLU A 61 10.28 0.41 -8.92
CA GLU A 61 9.57 -0.42 -7.94
C GLU A 61 9.56 0.26 -6.57
N VAL A 62 8.56 -0.06 -5.79
CA VAL A 62 8.46 0.31 -4.37
C VAL A 62 8.14 -0.92 -3.53
N GLU A 63 8.59 -0.95 -2.30
CA GLU A 63 8.14 -1.93 -1.31
C GLU A 63 6.88 -1.40 -0.65
N SER A 64 5.72 -1.87 -1.09
CA SER A 64 4.43 -1.55 -0.48
C SER A 64 4.24 -2.35 0.81
N ARG A 65 3.79 -1.68 1.87
CA ARG A 65 3.56 -2.26 3.19
C ARG A 65 2.08 -2.22 3.53
N TRP A 66 1.58 -3.33 4.03
CA TRP A 66 0.19 -3.52 4.39
C TRP A 66 0.09 -4.07 5.80
N ALA A 67 -0.94 -3.68 6.53
CA ALA A 67 -1.22 -4.18 7.85
C ALA A 67 -2.64 -4.76 7.91
N PHE A 68 -2.77 -5.98 8.40
CA PHE A 68 -4.04 -6.54 8.80
C PHE A 68 -4.20 -6.37 10.30
N PHE A 69 -5.28 -5.74 10.71
CA PHE A 69 -5.68 -5.60 12.10
C PHE A 69 -6.73 -6.65 12.41
N VAL A 70 -6.33 -7.63 13.19
CA VAL A 70 -7.16 -8.78 13.57
C VAL A 70 -7.72 -8.55 14.95
N VAL A 71 -9.04 -8.58 15.08
CA VAL A 71 -9.79 -8.37 16.32
C VAL A 71 -10.56 -9.62 16.65
N ALA A 72 -10.45 -10.12 17.88
CA ALA A 72 -11.22 -11.24 18.39
C ALA A 72 -11.50 -11.11 19.89
N GLU A 73 -12.52 -11.80 20.37
CA GLU A 73 -12.88 -11.87 21.81
C GLU A 73 -12.06 -12.92 22.57
N LEU A 74 -11.49 -13.90 21.87
CA LEU A 74 -10.83 -15.05 22.47
C LEU A 74 -9.39 -15.16 21.98
N LEU A 75 -8.47 -15.52 22.85
CA LEU A 75 -7.10 -15.88 22.48
C LEU A 75 -7.07 -17.23 21.74
N ASN A 76 -7.68 -18.24 22.37
CA ASN A 76 -7.83 -19.59 21.83
C ASN A 76 -9.29 -19.81 21.50
N GLY A 77 -9.61 -20.12 20.25
CA GLY A 77 -10.98 -20.33 19.82
C GLY A 77 -11.66 -21.52 20.48
N GLU A 78 -12.99 -21.48 20.51
CA GLU A 78 -13.82 -22.63 20.83
C GLU A 78 -13.88 -23.59 19.62
N PRO A 79 -14.00 -24.93 19.87
CA PRO A 79 -13.87 -25.91 18.79
C PRO A 79 -14.91 -25.80 17.67
N VAL A 80 -16.03 -25.15 17.86
CA VAL A 80 -17.15 -25.29 16.94
C VAL A 80 -17.58 -24.02 16.21
N ASN A 81 -17.38 -22.78 16.69
CA ASN A 81 -17.90 -21.60 15.97
C ASN A 81 -17.23 -20.25 16.27
N ARG A 82 -16.24 -20.19 17.13
CA ARG A 82 -15.57 -18.94 17.50
C ARG A 82 -14.06 -19.09 17.37
N PRO A 83 -13.47 -18.72 16.23
CA PRO A 83 -12.02 -18.80 16.10
C PRO A 83 -11.36 -17.82 17.06
N GLY A 84 -10.35 -18.29 17.77
CA GLY A 84 -9.47 -17.44 18.55
C GLY A 84 -8.55 -16.63 17.65
N ILE A 85 -7.97 -15.58 18.20
CA ILE A 85 -7.12 -14.68 17.43
C ILE A 85 -5.89 -15.41 16.85
N TYR A 86 -5.33 -16.38 17.54
CA TYR A 86 -4.19 -17.16 17.05
C TYR A 86 -4.55 -17.95 15.79
N GLN A 87 -5.72 -18.61 15.79
CA GLN A 87 -6.20 -19.35 14.63
C GLN A 87 -6.44 -18.44 13.42
N ILE A 88 -6.96 -17.23 13.65
CA ILE A 88 -7.17 -16.24 12.58
C ILE A 88 -5.81 -15.76 12.04
N VAL A 89 -4.88 -15.39 12.92
CA VAL A 89 -3.56 -14.91 12.55
C VAL A 89 -2.76 -15.97 11.78
N GLU A 90 -2.71 -17.21 12.27
CA GLU A 90 -2.02 -18.30 11.61
C GLU A 90 -2.58 -18.59 10.21
N ARG A 91 -3.91 -18.66 10.09
CA ARG A 91 -4.58 -18.88 8.81
C ARG A 91 -4.37 -17.72 7.83
N LEU A 92 -4.38 -16.49 8.34
CA LEU A 92 -4.09 -15.30 7.55
C LEU A 92 -2.65 -15.31 7.03
N ILE A 93 -1.67 -15.59 7.88
CA ILE A 93 -0.27 -15.72 7.50
C ILE A 93 -0.11 -16.80 6.44
N ALA A 94 -0.64 -17.99 6.65
CA ALA A 94 -0.54 -19.09 5.70
C ALA A 94 -1.20 -18.76 4.34
N GLY A 95 -2.28 -17.97 4.37
CA GLY A 95 -3.02 -17.62 3.16
C GLY A 95 -2.46 -16.43 2.38
N VAL A 96 -1.60 -15.61 3.00
CA VAL A 96 -1.07 -14.38 2.39
C VAL A 96 0.43 -14.48 2.10
N ASN A 97 1.20 -15.09 3.00
CA ASN A 97 2.66 -15.16 2.85
C ASN A 97 3.06 -15.97 1.62
N GLY A 98 3.90 -15.41 0.78
CA GLY A 98 4.35 -16.02 -0.49
C GLY A 98 3.37 -15.89 -1.66
N GLN A 99 2.14 -15.40 -1.44
CA GLN A 99 1.13 -15.21 -2.49
C GLN A 99 1.28 -13.85 -3.16
N THR A 100 0.89 -13.76 -4.43
CA THR A 100 0.87 -12.52 -5.22
C THR A 100 -0.54 -11.90 -5.20
N PHE A 101 -0.61 -10.57 -5.13
CA PHE A 101 -1.86 -9.83 -5.09
C PHE A 101 -1.79 -8.62 -6.02
N GLY A 102 -2.64 -8.61 -7.05
CA GLY A 102 -2.57 -7.60 -8.10
C GLY A 102 -1.18 -7.58 -8.76
N PRO A 103 -0.60 -6.41 -9.00
CA PRO A 103 0.71 -6.29 -9.66
C PRO A 103 1.90 -6.49 -8.70
N THR A 104 1.68 -6.87 -7.45
CA THR A 104 2.78 -7.07 -6.49
C THR A 104 3.48 -8.40 -6.69
N THR A 105 4.73 -8.47 -6.28
CA THR A 105 5.40 -9.76 -6.08
C THR A 105 4.81 -10.52 -4.88
N GLY A 106 5.25 -11.75 -4.64
CA GLY A 106 4.80 -12.52 -3.47
C GLY A 106 4.96 -11.72 -2.17
N MET A 107 3.85 -11.61 -1.42
CA MET A 107 3.83 -10.93 -0.12
C MET A 107 4.68 -11.69 0.87
N ARG A 108 5.41 -10.95 1.69
CA ARG A 108 6.26 -11.48 2.74
C ARG A 108 5.78 -10.96 4.10
N LEU A 109 5.59 -11.88 5.04
CA LEU A 109 5.36 -11.50 6.44
C LEU A 109 6.59 -10.75 6.97
N THR A 110 6.36 -9.56 7.50
CA THR A 110 7.41 -8.74 8.11
C THR A 110 7.33 -8.75 9.63
N GLN A 111 6.12 -8.72 10.17
CA GLN A 111 5.93 -8.67 11.62
C GLN A 111 4.53 -9.09 12.03
N VAL A 112 4.44 -9.67 13.24
CA VAL A 112 3.18 -9.82 13.98
C VAL A 112 3.35 -9.17 15.35
N ARG A 113 2.40 -8.35 15.76
CA ARG A 113 2.41 -7.66 17.05
C ARG A 113 1.07 -7.77 17.76
N ASN A 114 1.12 -7.99 19.06
CA ASN A 114 -0.01 -7.69 19.94
C ASN A 114 -0.07 -6.16 20.13
N LEU A 115 -1.22 -5.58 19.82
CA LEU A 115 -1.47 -4.13 19.89
C LEU A 115 -2.40 -3.77 21.06
N CYS A 116 -2.76 -4.74 21.91
CA CYS A 116 -3.54 -4.48 23.10
C CYS A 116 -2.67 -3.86 24.19
N ASP A 117 -3.16 -2.77 24.75
CA ASP A 117 -2.70 -2.26 26.04
C ASP A 117 -3.57 -2.81 27.20
N ASP A 118 -3.11 -2.64 28.44
CA ASP A 118 -3.81 -3.15 29.64
C ASP A 118 -5.25 -2.62 29.80
N ASN A 119 -5.52 -1.41 29.29
CA ASN A 119 -6.86 -0.80 29.35
C ASN A 119 -7.86 -1.44 28.37
N ARG A 120 -7.38 -2.06 27.29
CA ARG A 120 -8.20 -2.68 26.24
C ARG A 120 -8.45 -4.17 26.52
N ILE A 121 -7.53 -4.83 27.21
CA ILE A 121 -7.71 -6.21 27.69
C ILE A 121 -8.92 -6.32 28.60
N ASN A 122 -9.21 -5.29 29.39
CA ASN A 122 -10.39 -5.22 30.26
C ASN A 122 -11.73 -5.20 29.51
N ALA A 123 -11.74 -4.89 28.21
CA ALA A 123 -12.93 -4.97 27.36
C ALA A 123 -13.19 -6.38 26.80
N GLY A 124 -12.34 -7.36 27.10
CA GLY A 124 -12.49 -8.73 26.60
C GLY A 124 -12.17 -8.91 25.13
N VAL A 125 -11.51 -7.92 24.50
CA VAL A 125 -11.16 -7.94 23.08
C VAL A 125 -9.66 -7.86 22.90
N VAL A 126 -9.12 -8.67 21.98
CA VAL A 126 -7.69 -8.75 21.66
C VAL A 126 -7.48 -8.25 20.25
N LEU A 127 -6.42 -7.45 20.04
CA LEU A 127 -6.03 -6.87 18.76
C LEU A 127 -4.61 -7.27 18.39
N TYR A 128 -4.43 -7.84 17.21
CA TYR A 128 -3.13 -8.11 16.61
C TYR A 128 -2.96 -7.37 15.29
N GLY A 129 -1.75 -6.86 15.06
CA GLY A 129 -1.32 -6.35 13.76
C GLY A 129 -0.45 -7.39 13.05
N VAL A 130 -0.83 -7.77 11.84
CA VAL A 130 -0.03 -8.63 10.93
C VAL A 130 0.46 -7.76 9.78
N LEU A 131 1.76 -7.51 9.74
CA LEU A 131 2.38 -6.67 8.72
C LEU A 131 3.00 -7.53 7.64
N VAL A 132 2.68 -7.18 6.40
CA VAL A 132 3.24 -7.82 5.20
C VAL A 132 3.78 -6.76 4.25
N SER A 133 4.75 -7.14 3.44
CA SER A 133 5.27 -6.27 2.37
C SER A 133 5.41 -7.03 1.07
N GLY A 134 5.29 -6.32 -0.05
CA GLY A 134 5.52 -6.85 -1.39
C GLY A 134 6.09 -5.77 -2.31
N ILE A 135 6.92 -6.18 -3.26
CA ILE A 135 7.44 -5.27 -4.27
C ILE A 135 6.35 -4.99 -5.29
N THR A 136 6.08 -3.73 -5.52
CA THR A 136 5.05 -3.26 -6.45
C THR A 136 5.72 -2.41 -7.53
N PRO A 137 5.49 -2.68 -8.82
CA PRO A 137 5.99 -1.83 -9.88
C PRO A 137 5.31 -0.46 -9.76
N LEU A 138 6.08 0.59 -9.92
CA LEU A 138 5.51 1.93 -10.09
C LEU A 138 4.73 1.97 -11.41
N PRO A 139 3.58 2.66 -11.45
CA PRO A 139 2.95 2.94 -12.73
C PRO A 139 4.00 3.59 -13.62
N SER A 140 4.14 3.08 -14.84
CA SER A 140 4.96 3.74 -15.84
C SER A 140 4.49 5.20 -15.88
N GLY A 141 5.37 6.11 -15.53
CA GLY A 141 5.10 7.53 -15.68
C GLY A 141 4.61 7.81 -17.08
N VAL A 142 4.08 8.99 -17.29
CA VAL A 142 3.59 9.46 -18.60
C VAL A 142 4.24 8.70 -19.74
N ASP A 143 3.42 8.05 -20.57
CA ASP A 143 3.90 7.38 -21.78
C ASP A 143 4.80 8.38 -22.54
N MET A 144 6.09 8.12 -22.51
CA MET A 144 7.08 9.04 -23.13
C MET A 144 6.82 9.19 -24.63
N ASP A 145 6.19 8.16 -25.25
CA ASP A 145 5.81 8.19 -26.65
C ASP A 145 4.57 9.07 -26.90
N SER A 146 3.81 9.42 -25.85
CA SER A 146 2.64 10.33 -25.91
C SER A 146 2.98 11.78 -25.58
N LEU A 147 4.22 12.07 -25.20
CA LEU A 147 4.67 13.43 -24.99
C LEU A 147 5.05 14.03 -26.35
N ASP A 148 4.53 15.23 -26.62
CA ASP A 148 5.02 16.02 -27.75
C ASP A 148 6.54 16.18 -27.65
N ASP A 149 7.23 16.03 -28.78
CA ASP A 149 8.68 16.25 -28.87
C ASP A 149 9.03 17.62 -28.27
N TYR A 150 10.01 17.62 -27.37
CA TYR A 150 10.49 18.86 -26.76
C TYR A 150 11.21 19.72 -27.82
N GLU A 151 10.48 20.70 -28.37
CA GLU A 151 10.99 21.50 -29.48
C GLU A 151 11.84 22.69 -29.01
N ARG A 152 11.46 23.36 -27.96
CA ARG A 152 12.09 24.62 -27.53
C ARG A 152 12.09 24.81 -26.02
N HIS A 153 13.17 25.32 -25.50
CA HIS A 153 13.27 25.78 -24.12
C HIS A 153 13.61 27.27 -24.07
N TRP A 154 12.78 28.00 -23.33
CA TRP A 154 13.04 29.41 -23.03
C TRP A 154 13.33 29.54 -21.53
N GLN A 155 14.48 30.12 -21.20
CA GLN A 155 14.86 30.42 -19.85
C GLN A 155 15.37 31.87 -19.76
N THR A 156 14.67 32.70 -18.99
CA THR A 156 15.07 34.07 -18.68
C THR A 156 15.48 34.15 -17.23
N TRP A 157 16.66 34.64 -16.97
CA TRP A 157 17.18 34.78 -15.61
C TRP A 157 17.22 36.25 -15.29
N LYS A 158 16.49 36.65 -14.21
CA LYS A 158 16.47 37.99 -13.65
C LYS A 158 17.29 38.01 -12.39
N PHE A 159 18.28 38.82 -12.32
CA PHE A 159 19.08 39.04 -11.13
C PHE A 159 18.55 40.27 -10.35
N PRO A 160 18.55 40.26 -9.01
CA PRO A 160 18.03 41.39 -8.22
C PRO A 160 18.89 42.67 -8.23
N ASP A 161 20.05 42.67 -8.85
CA ASP A 161 21.10 43.69 -8.76
C ASP A 161 21.40 44.41 -10.07
N GLU A 162 20.40 44.66 -10.93
CA GLU A 162 20.51 45.41 -12.19
C GLU A 162 21.51 44.82 -13.21
N THR A 163 21.97 43.58 -13.05
CA THR A 163 22.75 42.90 -14.09
C THR A 163 21.88 42.59 -15.32
N PRO A 164 22.47 42.60 -16.55
CA PRO A 164 21.71 42.31 -17.77
C PRO A 164 20.97 40.99 -17.71
N GLU A 165 19.70 40.98 -18.15
CA GLU A 165 18.91 39.74 -18.27
C GLU A 165 19.64 38.79 -19.24
N PHE A 166 19.81 37.55 -18.79
CA PHE A 166 20.34 36.48 -19.64
C PHE A 166 19.22 35.59 -20.14
N ALA A 167 19.09 35.47 -21.45
CA ALA A 167 18.12 34.60 -22.09
C ALA A 167 18.84 33.52 -22.90
N ALA A 168 18.54 32.24 -22.61
CA ALA A 168 19.03 31.10 -23.35
C ALA A 168 17.92 30.51 -24.23
N HIS A 169 18.19 30.32 -25.51
CA HIS A 169 17.35 29.63 -26.47
C HIS A 169 17.99 28.28 -26.81
N ILE A 170 17.34 27.19 -26.56
CA ILE A 170 17.78 25.86 -26.95
C ILE A 170 16.76 25.30 -27.95
N ASN A 171 17.17 25.11 -29.22
CA ASN A 171 16.41 24.36 -30.19
C ASN A 171 17.00 22.94 -30.29
N VAL A 172 16.19 21.94 -30.01
CA VAL A 172 16.64 20.53 -29.94
C VAL A 172 16.57 19.84 -31.31
N ASN A 173 15.84 20.40 -32.27
CA ASN A 173 15.57 19.78 -33.58
C ASN A 173 16.43 20.26 -34.77
N GLN A 174 17.68 20.70 -34.55
CA GLN A 174 18.55 21.13 -35.68
C GLN A 174 19.24 19.98 -36.42
N GLU A 175 19.13 18.72 -36.03
CA GLU A 175 19.83 17.60 -36.68
C GLU A 175 19.05 16.89 -37.81
N LYS A 176 17.81 17.28 -38.12
CA LYS A 176 17.01 16.59 -39.16
C LYS A 176 17.12 17.18 -40.58
N ASP A 177 17.79 18.31 -40.74
CA ASP A 177 17.82 18.99 -42.05
C ASP A 177 19.10 18.76 -42.87
N HIS A 178 20.01 17.86 -42.47
CA HIS A 178 21.27 17.68 -43.20
C HIS A 178 21.36 16.45 -44.10
N ASP A 179 20.36 15.57 -44.14
CA ASP A 179 20.39 14.34 -44.94
C ASP A 179 19.44 14.38 -46.18
N ALA A 180 18.96 15.56 -46.60
CA ALA A 180 18.03 15.67 -47.73
C ALA A 180 18.66 16.28 -49.02
N GLU A 181 19.98 16.48 -49.09
CA GLU A 181 20.68 16.87 -50.36
C GLU A 181 21.98 16.07 -50.52
N ASN A 182 21.85 14.86 -51.13
CA ASN A 182 22.84 14.28 -52.07
C ASN A 182 22.20 13.14 -52.86
#